data_d09e83d2614457a99fd348f26d603bef
#
_entry.id   d09e83d2614457a99fd348f26d603bef
#
_cell.length_a   1.000
_cell.length_b   1.000
_cell.length_c   1.000
_cell.angle_alpha   90.00
_cell.angle_beta   90.00
_cell.angle_gamma   90.00
#
_symmetry.space_group_name_H-M   'P 1'
#
loop_
_entity.id
_entity.type
_entity.pdbx_description
1 polymer ?
#
loop_
_entity_poly.entity_id
_entity_poly.type
_entity_poly.pdbx_seq_one_letter_code
_entity_poly.pdbx_strand_id
1 'polypeptide(L)'
;MLEKLAKQTAIYGISTIVVRFLSYLLTPLYTYTFTQAEYGVVTDIYALIPFALVLLSMGMESSYFRFAAKAEAECEAKGDGDIQQLIRAGKRRVFATTWGATIVAAAIFFVVVMGLRGGVAKVMGPAYELHPEYITLVACIILLDVATMIPFSRLREQGRALTFVGLKALNVLTNVGLAILFALLGLFDSEFGVGWVFVANLVASVITLAAILPTTERTRPTIDRALLKRIFAYSLPLLIGGVAGTAGEFIDRQMIKYILPEDVAMAELGVYGAITKIAVVMTLFTQMYRFAAEPFFLSNFRKEEFVESNAAALKYFVMASMAIFLGIALLRDFFALIVGRDFREGIDMLPIILGSNVLAGVWLNLSFWYKREERTRYAVYVTFVGLAVAVVMCLLLVPRMGNYGAAWARFAAEAAMVGVSYYLNRRYFPTPYDLGRIAQYVALALGLYFVSEMTVGQSDNIVLRYGVNIGLLAVYGSYAIWREGVITRLKKQKIIKP
;
A
#
# COMPACT_ATOMS: atom_id res chain seq x y z
N MET A 1 -4.61 27.38 -11.63
CA MET A 1 -5.38 26.14 -11.39
C MET A 1 -4.45 24.94 -11.17
N LEU A 2 -3.52 24.62 -12.09
CA LEU A 2 -2.57 23.51 -11.98
C LEU A 2 -1.67 23.59 -10.73
N GLU A 3 -1.19 24.77 -10.36
CA GLU A 3 -0.36 24.97 -9.17
C GLU A 3 -1.12 24.65 -7.86
N LYS A 4 -2.39 25.06 -7.76
CA LYS A 4 -3.26 24.74 -6.62
C LYS A 4 -3.52 23.23 -6.54
N LEU A 5 -3.74 22.59 -7.68
CA LEU A 5 -3.93 21.14 -7.77
C LEU A 5 -2.65 20.39 -7.36
N ALA A 6 -1.49 20.80 -7.87
CA ALA A 6 -0.19 20.22 -7.51
C ALA A 6 0.11 20.37 -6.01
N LYS A 7 -0.17 21.55 -5.43
CA LYS A 7 -0.01 21.80 -3.99
C LYS A 7 -0.94 20.92 -3.15
N GLN A 8 -2.20 20.77 -3.53
CA GLN A 8 -3.14 19.89 -2.84
C GLN A 8 -2.71 18.41 -2.96
N THR A 9 -2.32 17.95 -4.15
CA THR A 9 -1.84 16.59 -4.37
C THR A 9 -0.59 16.30 -3.52
N ALA A 10 0.34 17.25 -3.43
CA ALA A 10 1.52 17.13 -2.57
C ALA A 10 1.12 17.03 -1.09
N ILE A 11 0.19 17.87 -0.61
CA ILE A 11 -0.29 17.82 0.78
C ILE A 11 -0.94 16.46 1.08
N TYR A 12 -1.83 15.97 0.23
CA TYR A 12 -2.46 14.65 0.40
C TYR A 12 -1.45 13.51 0.32
N GLY A 13 -0.50 13.59 -0.61
CA GLY A 13 0.54 12.58 -0.81
C GLY A 13 1.48 12.48 0.39
N ILE A 14 2.10 13.60 0.78
CA ILE A 14 3.05 13.65 1.91
C ILE A 14 2.36 13.25 3.21
N SER A 15 1.15 13.75 3.47
CA SER A 15 0.43 13.40 4.69
C SER A 15 0.11 11.90 4.77
N THR A 16 -0.27 11.28 3.66
CA THR A 16 -0.54 9.84 3.62
C THR A 16 0.73 9.03 3.91
N ILE A 17 1.89 9.48 3.43
CA ILE A 17 3.19 8.85 3.68
C ILE A 17 3.57 8.99 5.16
N VAL A 18 3.46 10.20 5.73
CA VAL A 18 3.76 10.46 7.15
C VAL A 18 2.86 9.62 8.07
N VAL A 19 1.56 9.58 7.81
CA VAL A 19 0.60 8.78 8.57
C VAL A 19 0.95 7.29 8.53
N ARG A 20 1.32 6.77 7.36
CA ARG A 20 1.79 5.38 7.22
C ARG A 20 3.09 5.13 7.98
N PHE A 21 4.05 6.02 7.85
CA PHE A 21 5.32 5.92 8.57
C PHE A 21 5.12 5.84 10.08
N LEU A 22 4.25 6.69 10.64
CA LEU A 22 3.91 6.65 12.06
C LEU A 22 3.31 5.29 12.48
N SER A 23 2.45 4.69 11.66
CA SER A 23 1.90 3.35 11.93
C SER A 23 2.98 2.26 11.94
N TYR A 24 4.05 2.42 11.16
CA TYR A 24 5.17 1.46 11.17
C TYR A 24 6.04 1.56 12.42
N LEU A 25 6.03 2.69 13.15
CA LEU A 25 6.70 2.81 14.43
C LEU A 25 6.14 1.88 15.52
N LEU A 26 4.93 1.33 15.32
CA LEU A 26 4.38 0.30 16.20
C LEU A 26 5.04 -1.07 16.00
N THR A 27 5.73 -1.30 14.88
CA THR A 27 6.38 -2.59 14.62
C THR A 27 7.43 -2.96 15.67
N PRO A 28 8.38 -2.08 16.05
CA PRO A 28 9.28 -2.36 17.17
C PRO A 28 8.51 -2.71 18.44
N LEU A 29 7.54 -1.85 18.83
CA LEU A 29 6.75 -2.07 20.04
C LEU A 29 6.15 -3.49 20.06
N TYR A 30 5.46 -3.88 19.00
CA TYR A 30 4.77 -5.17 18.96
C TYR A 30 5.73 -6.36 18.86
N THR A 31 6.79 -6.26 18.06
CA THR A 31 7.74 -7.38 17.89
C THR A 31 8.70 -7.57 19.07
N TYR A 32 8.87 -6.57 19.93
CA TYR A 32 9.61 -6.71 21.20
C TYR A 32 8.73 -7.18 22.36
N THR A 33 7.39 -7.09 22.22
CA THR A 33 6.43 -7.45 23.25
C THR A 33 5.78 -8.79 23.00
N PHE A 34 5.36 -9.06 21.77
CA PHE A 34 4.61 -10.27 21.41
C PHE A 34 5.52 -11.37 20.90
N THR A 35 5.10 -12.60 21.09
CA THR A 35 5.68 -13.78 20.43
C THR A 35 5.43 -13.74 18.92
N GLN A 36 6.17 -14.57 18.16
CA GLN A 36 5.99 -14.69 16.71
C GLN A 36 4.55 -15.04 16.33
N ALA A 37 3.94 -15.99 17.05
CA ALA A 37 2.57 -16.45 16.79
C ALA A 37 1.53 -15.35 17.09
N GLU A 38 1.66 -14.62 18.19
CA GLU A 38 0.80 -13.50 18.53
C GLU A 38 0.91 -12.35 17.52
N TYR A 39 2.13 -12.02 17.10
CA TYR A 39 2.32 -11.03 16.05
C TYR A 39 1.82 -11.55 14.68
N GLY A 40 1.79 -12.86 14.48
CA GLY A 40 1.13 -13.52 13.35
C GLY A 40 -0.36 -13.17 13.28
N VAL A 41 -1.07 -13.18 14.42
CA VAL A 41 -2.48 -12.76 14.52
C VAL A 41 -2.65 -11.28 14.12
N VAL A 42 -1.75 -10.41 14.58
CA VAL A 42 -1.75 -8.99 14.16
C VAL A 42 -1.56 -8.87 12.65
N THR A 43 -0.59 -9.62 12.10
CA THR A 43 -0.25 -9.60 10.67
C THR A 43 -1.42 -10.09 9.82
N ASP A 44 -2.09 -11.18 10.22
CA ASP A 44 -3.23 -11.77 9.54
C ASP A 44 -4.40 -10.78 9.46
N ILE A 45 -4.79 -10.24 10.59
CA ILE A 45 -5.92 -9.29 10.67
C ILE A 45 -5.65 -8.02 9.88
N TYR A 46 -4.47 -7.42 10.03
CA TYR A 46 -4.12 -6.22 9.27
C TYR A 46 -3.91 -6.47 7.76
N ALA A 47 -3.79 -7.72 7.33
CA ALA A 47 -3.87 -8.08 5.92
C ALA A 47 -5.33 -8.17 5.43
N LEU A 48 -6.25 -8.67 6.26
CA LEU A 48 -7.66 -8.83 5.92
C LEU A 48 -8.44 -7.51 5.88
N ILE A 49 -8.14 -6.56 6.78
CA ILE A 49 -8.86 -5.28 6.87
C ILE A 49 -8.86 -4.52 5.52
N PRO A 50 -7.73 -4.26 4.83
CA PRO A 50 -7.74 -3.58 3.54
C PRO A 50 -8.57 -4.31 2.47
N PHE A 51 -8.53 -5.63 2.46
CA PHE A 51 -9.32 -6.44 1.54
C PHE A 51 -10.83 -6.27 1.79
N ALA A 52 -11.25 -6.36 3.05
CA ALA A 52 -12.64 -6.13 3.44
C ALA A 52 -13.10 -4.69 3.10
N LEU A 53 -12.24 -3.69 3.34
CA LEU A 53 -12.52 -2.30 3.01
C LEU A 53 -12.74 -2.11 1.50
N VAL A 54 -11.91 -2.70 0.64
CA VAL A 54 -12.08 -2.63 -0.82
C VAL A 54 -13.38 -3.32 -1.24
N LEU A 55 -13.68 -4.50 -0.70
CA LEU A 55 -14.90 -5.24 -0.98
C LEU A 55 -16.15 -4.43 -0.60
N LEU A 56 -16.17 -3.88 0.61
CA LEU A 56 -17.30 -3.14 1.16
C LEU A 56 -17.42 -1.72 0.61
N SER A 57 -16.33 -1.16 0.10
CA SER A 57 -16.38 0.12 -0.63
C SER A 57 -17.16 0.01 -1.93
N MET A 58 -17.23 -1.18 -2.53
CA MET A 58 -17.93 -1.45 -3.79
C MET A 58 -17.58 -0.44 -4.91
N GLY A 59 -16.37 0.15 -4.88
CA GLY A 59 -15.95 1.18 -5.82
C GLY A 59 -16.69 2.53 -5.66
N MET A 60 -17.37 2.74 -4.52
CA MET A 60 -18.18 3.95 -4.26
C MET A 60 -17.35 5.23 -4.15
N GLU A 61 -16.08 5.16 -3.73
CA GLU A 61 -15.20 6.33 -3.70
C GLU A 61 -15.01 6.95 -5.11
N SER A 62 -14.60 6.14 -6.07
CA SER A 62 -14.42 6.59 -7.46
C SER A 62 -15.73 7.03 -8.09
N SER A 63 -16.82 6.31 -7.76
CA SER A 63 -18.15 6.65 -8.20
C SER A 63 -18.62 7.98 -7.64
N TYR A 64 -18.36 8.27 -6.37
CA TYR A 64 -18.69 9.54 -5.75
C TYR A 64 -18.07 10.71 -6.52
N PHE A 65 -16.77 10.68 -6.79
CA PHE A 65 -16.11 11.75 -7.55
C PHE A 65 -16.70 11.94 -8.95
N ARG A 66 -16.92 10.85 -9.68
CA ARG A 66 -17.48 10.90 -11.03
C ARG A 66 -18.90 11.47 -11.06
N PHE A 67 -19.77 10.96 -10.20
CA PHE A 67 -21.18 11.37 -10.20
C PHE A 67 -21.38 12.75 -9.56
N ALA A 68 -20.52 13.17 -8.62
CA ALA A 68 -20.51 14.55 -8.11
C ALA A 68 -20.12 15.55 -9.21
N ALA A 69 -19.07 15.28 -9.98
CA ALA A 69 -18.68 16.08 -11.13
C ALA A 69 -19.77 16.10 -12.23
N LYS A 70 -20.42 14.97 -12.47
CA LYS A 70 -21.54 14.88 -13.43
C LYS A 70 -22.74 15.70 -12.98
N ALA A 71 -23.09 15.68 -11.68
CA ALA A 71 -24.17 16.49 -11.13
C ALA A 71 -23.88 17.98 -11.27
N GLU A 72 -22.63 18.40 -11.11
CA GLU A 72 -22.19 19.80 -11.36
C GLU A 72 -22.39 20.18 -12.82
N ALA A 73 -21.86 19.39 -13.76
CA ALA A 73 -21.97 19.67 -15.20
C ALA A 73 -23.44 19.66 -15.71
N GLU A 74 -24.29 18.76 -15.19
CA GLU A 74 -25.71 18.70 -15.53
C GLU A 74 -26.50 19.95 -15.05
N CYS A 75 -26.10 20.53 -13.90
CA CYS A 75 -26.72 21.75 -13.39
C CYS A 75 -26.23 23.00 -14.16
N GLU A 76 -24.95 23.07 -14.48
CA GLU A 76 -24.38 24.16 -15.30
C GLU A 76 -25.01 24.22 -16.69
N ALA A 77 -25.25 23.06 -17.32
CA ALA A 77 -25.88 22.97 -18.65
C ALA A 77 -27.34 23.39 -18.68
N LYS A 78 -28.07 23.35 -17.57
CA LYS A 78 -29.49 23.74 -17.50
C LYS A 78 -29.72 25.21 -17.41
N GLY A 79 -28.77 26.00 -16.88
CA GLY A 79 -28.78 27.47 -16.88
C GLY A 79 -29.88 28.16 -16.11
N ASP A 80 -30.79 27.45 -15.43
CA ASP A 80 -31.98 27.98 -14.77
C ASP A 80 -31.81 28.07 -13.24
N GLY A 81 -32.18 29.19 -12.66
CA GLY A 81 -32.28 29.39 -11.21
C GLY A 81 -30.93 29.62 -10.50
N ASP A 82 -30.90 29.39 -9.17
CA ASP A 82 -29.67 29.41 -8.37
C ASP A 82 -28.84 28.17 -8.64
N ILE A 83 -28.01 28.24 -9.70
CA ILE A 83 -27.14 27.14 -10.16
C ILE A 83 -26.30 26.58 -9.01
N GLN A 84 -25.78 27.45 -8.14
CA GLN A 84 -24.95 27.01 -7.00
C GLN A 84 -25.75 26.13 -6.00
N GLN A 85 -27.00 26.49 -5.76
CA GLN A 85 -27.88 25.71 -4.87
C GLN A 85 -28.23 24.34 -5.48
N LEU A 86 -28.51 24.30 -6.79
CA LEU A 86 -28.76 23.08 -7.54
C LEU A 86 -27.54 22.14 -7.54
N ILE A 87 -26.34 22.68 -7.77
CA ILE A 87 -25.09 21.91 -7.71
C ILE A 87 -24.89 21.31 -6.31
N ARG A 88 -25.08 22.10 -5.24
CA ARG A 88 -24.95 21.62 -3.85
C ARG A 88 -25.97 20.52 -3.57
N ALA A 89 -27.21 20.67 -3.99
CA ALA A 89 -28.26 19.65 -3.81
C ALA A 89 -27.93 18.37 -4.57
N GLY A 90 -27.47 18.46 -5.83
CA GLY A 90 -27.05 17.33 -6.65
C GLY A 90 -25.88 16.56 -6.01
N LYS A 91 -24.81 17.27 -5.64
CA LYS A 91 -23.66 16.66 -4.95
C LYS A 91 -24.04 16.02 -3.60
N ARG A 92 -24.92 16.68 -2.85
CA ARG A 92 -25.44 16.15 -1.58
C ARG A 92 -26.23 14.86 -1.77
N ARG A 93 -27.05 14.75 -2.83
CA ARG A 93 -27.79 13.54 -3.19
C ARG A 93 -26.83 12.38 -3.54
N VAL A 94 -25.79 12.64 -4.34
CA VAL A 94 -24.76 11.64 -4.66
C VAL A 94 -24.03 11.19 -3.40
N PHE A 95 -23.61 12.14 -2.56
CA PHE A 95 -22.94 11.86 -1.29
C PHE A 95 -23.82 10.98 -0.38
N ALA A 96 -25.09 11.38 -0.15
CA ALA A 96 -26.02 10.64 0.71
C ALA A 96 -26.26 9.21 0.22
N THR A 97 -26.39 9.02 -1.12
CA THR A 97 -26.63 7.71 -1.72
C THR A 97 -25.41 6.79 -1.65
N THR A 98 -24.22 7.29 -1.98
CA THR A 98 -22.97 6.50 -1.90
C THR A 98 -22.63 6.15 -0.46
N TRP A 99 -22.78 7.10 0.45
CA TRP A 99 -22.56 6.88 1.88
C TRP A 99 -23.58 5.90 2.47
N GLY A 100 -24.86 6.05 2.15
CA GLY A 100 -25.89 5.11 2.57
C GLY A 100 -25.66 3.69 2.09
N ALA A 101 -25.22 3.52 0.84
CA ALA A 101 -24.92 2.21 0.27
C ALA A 101 -23.73 1.54 0.99
N THR A 102 -22.64 2.27 1.27
CA THR A 102 -21.48 1.73 2.00
C THR A 102 -21.83 1.37 3.44
N ILE A 103 -22.60 2.20 4.15
CA ILE A 103 -23.05 1.89 5.52
C ILE A 103 -23.93 0.65 5.55
N VAL A 104 -24.88 0.50 4.62
CA VAL A 104 -25.74 -0.68 4.55
C VAL A 104 -24.91 -1.94 4.27
N ALA A 105 -23.96 -1.88 3.32
CA ALA A 105 -23.08 -3.01 3.05
C ALA A 105 -22.23 -3.40 4.28
N ALA A 106 -21.66 -2.41 4.98
CA ALA A 106 -20.89 -2.65 6.19
C ALA A 106 -21.75 -3.18 7.34
N ALA A 107 -22.98 -2.70 7.49
CA ALA A 107 -23.91 -3.21 8.50
C ALA A 107 -24.33 -4.67 8.20
N ILE A 108 -24.62 -5.00 6.95
CA ILE A 108 -24.90 -6.39 6.53
C ILE A 108 -23.68 -7.27 6.83
N PHE A 109 -22.50 -6.85 6.43
CA PHE A 109 -21.25 -7.58 6.74
C PHE A 109 -21.10 -7.80 8.25
N PHE A 110 -21.28 -6.77 9.06
CA PHE A 110 -21.18 -6.85 10.51
C PHE A 110 -22.18 -7.87 11.08
N VAL A 111 -23.45 -7.79 10.69
CA VAL A 111 -24.50 -8.72 11.16
C VAL A 111 -24.19 -10.16 10.75
N VAL A 112 -23.73 -10.38 9.51
CA VAL A 112 -23.34 -11.71 9.01
C VAL A 112 -22.15 -12.27 9.79
N VAL A 113 -21.10 -11.46 9.98
CA VAL A 113 -19.91 -11.88 10.74
C VAL A 113 -20.28 -12.17 12.20
N MET A 114 -21.13 -11.35 12.83
CA MET A 114 -21.58 -11.59 14.19
C MET A 114 -22.44 -12.85 14.32
N GLY A 115 -23.36 -13.06 13.37
CA GLY A 115 -24.22 -14.26 13.35
C GLY A 115 -23.42 -15.56 13.10
N LEU A 116 -22.33 -15.47 12.35
CA LEU A 116 -21.48 -16.60 11.99
C LEU A 116 -20.14 -16.62 12.78
N ARG A 117 -20.00 -15.83 13.87
CA ARG A 117 -18.73 -15.61 14.59
C ARG A 117 -18.00 -16.90 14.93
N GLY A 118 -18.71 -17.91 15.45
CA GLY A 118 -18.09 -19.21 15.79
C GLY A 118 -17.62 -19.98 14.55
N GLY A 119 -18.34 -19.90 13.43
CA GLY A 119 -17.90 -20.49 12.17
C GLY A 119 -16.71 -19.77 11.56
N VAL A 120 -16.70 -18.43 11.63
CA VAL A 120 -15.58 -17.60 11.18
C VAL A 120 -14.32 -17.91 12.03
N ALA A 121 -14.48 -18.03 13.36
CA ALA A 121 -13.35 -18.38 14.25
C ALA A 121 -12.73 -19.72 13.85
N LYS A 122 -13.54 -20.75 13.61
CA LYS A 122 -13.07 -22.07 13.16
C LYS A 122 -12.31 -22.02 11.84
N VAL A 123 -12.82 -21.26 10.86
CA VAL A 123 -12.15 -21.08 9.57
C VAL A 123 -10.84 -20.30 9.72
N MET A 124 -10.80 -19.34 10.64
CA MET A 124 -9.61 -18.54 10.88
C MET A 124 -8.54 -19.28 11.72
N GLY A 125 -8.92 -20.35 12.41
CA GLY A 125 -7.98 -21.25 13.13
C GLY A 125 -7.94 -21.05 14.64
N PRO A 126 -7.11 -21.88 15.35
CA PRO A 126 -7.17 -22.05 16.80
C PRO A 126 -7.03 -20.75 17.62
N ALA A 127 -6.15 -19.84 17.19
CA ALA A 127 -5.97 -18.55 17.86
C ALA A 127 -7.25 -17.71 17.94
N TYR A 128 -8.14 -17.86 16.96
CA TYR A 128 -9.44 -17.16 16.89
C TYR A 128 -10.57 -17.94 17.54
N GLU A 129 -10.44 -19.26 17.65
CA GLU A 129 -11.36 -20.07 18.45
C GLU A 129 -11.19 -19.78 19.94
N LEU A 130 -9.94 -19.60 20.38
CA LEU A 130 -9.60 -19.23 21.75
C LEU A 130 -10.04 -17.80 22.09
N HIS A 131 -9.91 -16.86 21.12
CA HIS A 131 -10.21 -15.45 21.26
C HIS A 131 -11.22 -14.96 20.20
N PRO A 132 -12.48 -15.44 20.21
CA PRO A 132 -13.48 -15.02 19.20
C PRO A 132 -13.84 -13.53 19.28
N GLU A 133 -13.52 -12.87 20.39
CA GLU A 133 -13.66 -11.41 20.55
C GLU A 133 -12.80 -10.61 19.55
N TYR A 134 -11.67 -11.13 19.07
CA TYR A 134 -10.87 -10.45 18.05
C TYR A 134 -11.68 -10.24 16.77
N ILE A 135 -12.49 -11.22 16.37
CA ILE A 135 -13.38 -11.11 15.20
C ILE A 135 -14.41 -9.99 15.42
N THR A 136 -14.96 -9.88 16.63
CA THR A 136 -15.92 -8.82 16.97
C THR A 136 -15.27 -7.44 16.86
N LEU A 137 -14.08 -7.26 17.45
CA LEU A 137 -13.34 -5.99 17.39
C LEU A 137 -13.03 -5.59 15.95
N VAL A 138 -12.54 -6.54 15.15
CA VAL A 138 -12.19 -6.31 13.75
C VAL A 138 -13.44 -5.98 12.91
N ALA A 139 -14.55 -6.68 13.13
CA ALA A 139 -15.80 -6.38 12.45
C ALA A 139 -16.32 -4.97 12.79
N CYS A 140 -16.17 -4.53 14.06
CA CYS A 140 -16.47 -3.15 14.48
C CYS A 140 -15.53 -2.14 13.80
N ILE A 141 -14.21 -2.41 13.76
CA ILE A 141 -13.24 -1.54 13.08
C ILE A 141 -13.61 -1.37 11.60
N ILE A 142 -13.86 -2.47 10.90
CA ILE A 142 -14.25 -2.46 9.47
C ILE A 142 -15.54 -1.64 9.27
N LEU A 143 -16.56 -1.85 10.11
CA LEU A 143 -17.82 -1.09 10.05
C LEU A 143 -17.56 0.43 10.16
N LEU A 144 -16.77 0.85 11.15
CA LEU A 144 -16.47 2.25 11.40
C LEU A 144 -15.60 2.86 10.29
N ASP A 145 -14.59 2.12 9.83
CA ASP A 145 -13.69 2.58 8.78
C ASP A 145 -14.44 2.75 7.45
N VAL A 146 -15.32 1.82 7.09
CA VAL A 146 -16.19 1.95 5.90
C VAL A 146 -17.12 3.16 6.05
N ALA A 147 -17.67 3.40 7.24
CA ALA A 147 -18.55 4.56 7.49
C ALA A 147 -17.82 5.90 7.28
N THR A 148 -16.49 5.95 7.45
CA THR A 148 -15.70 7.18 7.24
C THR A 148 -15.22 7.38 5.80
N MET A 149 -15.23 6.35 4.93
CA MET A 149 -14.63 6.39 3.58
C MET A 149 -15.23 7.49 2.70
N ILE A 150 -16.54 7.54 2.57
CA ILE A 150 -17.22 8.54 1.73
C ILE A 150 -17.13 9.95 2.32
N PRO A 151 -17.28 10.19 3.63
CA PRO A 151 -16.95 11.48 4.24
C PRO A 151 -15.52 11.96 3.95
N PHE A 152 -14.51 11.10 4.02
CA PHE A 152 -13.15 11.45 3.62
C PHE A 152 -13.05 11.80 2.12
N SER A 153 -13.75 11.08 1.25
CA SER A 153 -13.81 11.39 -0.18
C SER A 153 -14.46 12.75 -0.45
N ARG A 154 -15.49 13.11 0.33
CA ARG A 154 -16.11 14.43 0.26
C ARG A 154 -15.16 15.57 0.66
N LEU A 155 -14.36 15.38 1.72
CA LEU A 155 -13.34 16.37 2.09
C LEU A 155 -12.32 16.60 0.97
N ARG A 156 -11.94 15.54 0.24
CA ARG A 156 -11.06 15.65 -0.93
C ARG A 156 -11.73 16.38 -2.09
N GLU A 157 -12.98 16.07 -2.37
CA GLU A 157 -13.78 16.74 -3.41
C GLU A 157 -13.93 18.24 -3.12
N GLN A 158 -14.17 18.60 -1.86
CA GLN A 158 -14.26 19.97 -1.41
C GLN A 158 -12.91 20.72 -1.33
N GLY A 159 -11.78 20.03 -1.56
CA GLY A 159 -10.45 20.61 -1.44
C GLY A 159 -10.02 20.94 0.01
N ARG A 160 -10.68 20.35 1.01
CA ARG A 160 -10.40 20.57 2.44
C ARG A 160 -9.23 19.72 2.93
N ALA A 161 -8.06 19.93 2.32
CA ALA A 161 -6.87 19.11 2.53
C ALA A 161 -6.40 19.08 3.99
N LEU A 162 -6.35 20.21 4.69
CA LEU A 162 -5.91 20.29 6.08
C LEU A 162 -6.84 19.53 7.03
N THR A 163 -8.15 19.61 6.83
CA THR A 163 -9.12 18.84 7.63
C THR A 163 -8.95 17.34 7.40
N PHE A 164 -8.76 16.92 6.14
CA PHE A 164 -8.48 15.53 5.79
C PHE A 164 -7.22 15.02 6.49
N VAL A 165 -6.11 15.77 6.39
CA VAL A 165 -4.82 15.43 7.01
C VAL A 165 -4.95 15.40 8.54
N GLY A 166 -5.58 16.39 9.14
CA GLY A 166 -5.78 16.47 10.58
C GLY A 166 -6.56 15.29 11.14
N LEU A 167 -7.64 14.86 10.46
CA LEU A 167 -8.43 13.70 10.86
C LEU A 167 -7.67 12.37 10.68
N LYS A 168 -6.88 12.23 9.61
CA LYS A 168 -6.01 11.05 9.43
C LYS A 168 -4.89 11.01 10.46
N ALA A 169 -4.29 12.15 10.78
CA ALA A 169 -3.30 12.26 11.83
C ALA A 169 -3.90 11.94 13.21
N LEU A 170 -5.10 12.46 13.52
CA LEU A 170 -5.83 12.15 14.74
C LEU A 170 -6.02 10.64 14.92
N ASN A 171 -6.47 9.94 13.87
CA ASN A 171 -6.63 8.48 13.89
C ASN A 171 -5.33 7.77 14.27
N VAL A 172 -4.25 8.06 13.54
CA VAL A 172 -2.96 7.37 13.75
C VAL A 172 -2.34 7.75 15.10
N LEU A 173 -2.37 9.02 15.48
CA LEU A 173 -1.81 9.45 16.78
C LEU A 173 -2.59 8.85 17.95
N THR A 174 -3.91 8.72 17.83
CA THR A 174 -4.74 8.04 18.84
C THR A 174 -4.36 6.56 18.93
N ASN A 175 -4.27 5.87 17.80
CA ASN A 175 -3.91 4.46 17.77
C ASN A 175 -2.51 4.21 18.34
N VAL A 176 -1.52 4.98 17.90
CA VAL A 176 -0.13 4.88 18.37
C VAL A 176 -0.04 5.24 19.87
N GLY A 177 -0.69 6.33 20.27
CA GLY A 177 -0.70 6.77 21.68
C GLY A 177 -1.33 5.75 22.61
N LEU A 178 -2.47 5.15 22.22
CA LEU A 178 -3.12 4.10 23.00
C LEU A 178 -2.29 2.82 23.03
N ALA A 179 -1.67 2.41 21.92
CA ALA A 179 -0.82 1.24 21.89
C ALA A 179 0.38 1.39 22.83
N ILE A 180 1.02 2.56 22.84
CA ILE A 180 2.11 2.86 23.78
C ILE A 180 1.58 2.86 25.22
N LEU A 181 0.43 3.49 25.49
CA LEU A 181 -0.17 3.52 26.81
C LEU A 181 -0.49 2.10 27.32
N PHE A 182 -1.07 1.25 26.48
CA PHE A 182 -1.39 -0.14 26.85
C PHE A 182 -0.13 -0.97 27.12
N ALA A 183 0.94 -0.75 26.37
CA ALA A 183 2.23 -1.36 26.66
C ALA A 183 2.80 -0.91 28.02
N LEU A 184 2.77 0.39 28.30
CA LEU A 184 3.26 0.94 29.59
C LEU A 184 2.43 0.45 30.80
N LEU A 185 1.16 0.16 30.60
CA LEU A 185 0.27 -0.38 31.63
C LEU A 185 0.40 -1.93 31.76
N GLY A 186 1.25 -2.59 30.97
CA GLY A 186 1.42 -4.05 30.98
C GLY A 186 0.20 -4.82 30.47
N LEU A 187 -0.72 -4.18 29.74
CA LEU A 187 -1.94 -4.82 29.27
C LEU A 187 -1.66 -5.88 28.17
N PHE A 188 -0.56 -5.76 27.47
CA PHE A 188 -0.16 -6.73 26.45
C PHE A 188 0.25 -8.08 27.05
N ASP A 189 0.65 -8.13 28.33
CA ASP A 189 0.99 -9.35 29.06
C ASP A 189 -0.24 -10.06 29.67
N SER A 190 -1.45 -9.51 29.47
CA SER A 190 -2.70 -10.11 29.93
C SER A 190 -3.16 -11.25 29.01
N GLU A 191 -4.10 -12.10 29.46
CA GLU A 191 -4.74 -13.15 28.65
C GLU A 191 -5.36 -12.61 27.34
N PHE A 192 -5.81 -11.34 27.36
CA PHE A 192 -6.36 -10.67 26.17
C PHE A 192 -5.28 -10.25 25.18
N GLY A 193 -4.03 -10.08 25.61
CA GLY A 193 -2.82 -9.92 24.81
C GLY A 193 -2.99 -9.00 23.59
N VAL A 194 -2.91 -9.59 22.41
CA VAL A 194 -3.06 -8.94 21.10
C VAL A 194 -4.38 -8.17 20.94
N GLY A 195 -5.42 -8.55 21.67
CA GLY A 195 -6.72 -7.87 21.61
C GLY A 195 -6.63 -6.38 21.91
N TRP A 196 -5.70 -5.95 22.77
CA TRP A 196 -5.49 -4.54 23.07
C TRP A 196 -4.98 -3.74 21.86
N VAL A 197 -4.30 -4.38 20.91
CA VAL A 197 -3.93 -3.76 19.63
C VAL A 197 -5.19 -3.38 18.84
N PHE A 198 -6.17 -4.29 18.82
CA PHE A 198 -7.44 -4.05 18.11
C PHE A 198 -8.33 -3.06 18.89
N VAL A 199 -8.29 -3.05 20.21
CA VAL A 199 -8.98 -2.03 21.03
C VAL A 199 -8.42 -0.63 20.74
N ALA A 200 -7.09 -0.45 20.68
CA ALA A 200 -6.48 0.83 20.33
C ALA A 200 -6.94 1.32 18.94
N ASN A 201 -6.98 0.42 17.96
CA ASN A 201 -7.46 0.75 16.63
C ASN A 201 -8.97 1.06 16.62
N LEU A 202 -9.79 0.28 17.34
CA LEU A 202 -11.23 0.52 17.44
C LEU A 202 -11.52 1.91 18.03
N VAL A 203 -10.86 2.26 19.13
CA VAL A 203 -11.03 3.59 19.76
C VAL A 203 -10.61 4.69 18.79
N ALA A 204 -9.50 4.52 18.06
CA ALA A 204 -9.06 5.47 17.04
C ALA A 204 -10.11 5.63 15.93
N SER A 205 -10.74 4.54 15.48
CA SER A 205 -11.80 4.58 14.46
C SER A 205 -13.08 5.25 14.99
N VAL A 206 -13.46 5.01 16.25
CA VAL A 206 -14.60 5.70 16.89
C VAL A 206 -14.36 7.20 16.95
N ILE A 207 -13.19 7.62 17.46
CA ILE A 207 -12.83 9.05 17.57
C ILE A 207 -12.81 9.70 16.18
N THR A 208 -12.28 9.00 15.17
CA THR A 208 -12.21 9.48 13.80
C THR A 208 -13.62 9.66 13.22
N LEU A 209 -14.52 8.68 13.43
CA LEU A 209 -15.91 8.80 12.99
C LEU A 209 -16.60 9.98 13.67
N ALA A 210 -16.47 10.10 14.99
CA ALA A 210 -17.05 11.21 15.73
C ALA A 210 -16.54 12.57 15.25
N ALA A 211 -15.25 12.69 14.96
CA ALA A 211 -14.61 13.92 14.48
C ALA A 211 -14.94 14.27 13.02
N ILE A 212 -15.24 13.28 12.16
CA ILE A 212 -15.58 13.53 10.76
C ILE A 212 -17.08 13.83 10.55
N LEU A 213 -17.97 13.34 11.42
CA LEU A 213 -19.43 13.55 11.30
C LEU A 213 -19.83 15.02 11.16
N PRO A 214 -19.29 16.00 11.92
CA PRO A 214 -19.62 17.41 11.74
C PRO A 214 -19.32 17.94 10.33
N THR A 215 -18.34 17.36 9.64
CA THR A 215 -17.96 17.77 8.27
C THR A 215 -18.97 17.34 7.20
N THR A 216 -19.90 16.44 7.53
CA THR A 216 -20.94 15.96 6.61
C THR A 216 -22.12 16.94 6.46
N GLU A 217 -22.06 18.12 7.13
CA GLU A 217 -23.12 19.15 7.08
C GLU A 217 -24.50 18.58 7.44
N ARG A 218 -24.56 17.68 8.42
CA ARG A 218 -25.79 16.99 8.86
C ARG A 218 -26.52 16.26 7.73
N THR A 219 -25.83 15.90 6.65
CA THR A 219 -26.42 15.07 5.59
C THR A 219 -26.62 13.65 6.15
N ARG A 220 -27.85 13.15 6.08
CA ARG A 220 -28.17 11.78 6.49
C ARG A 220 -27.86 10.82 5.35
N PRO A 221 -27.31 9.62 5.62
CA PRO A 221 -27.16 8.58 4.62
C PRO A 221 -28.56 8.14 4.15
N THR A 222 -28.79 8.17 2.85
CA THR A 222 -30.06 7.78 2.21
C THR A 222 -29.76 7.01 0.95
N ILE A 223 -30.73 6.20 0.48
CA ILE A 223 -30.57 5.42 -0.76
C ILE A 223 -31.56 5.90 -1.79
N ASP A 224 -31.05 6.53 -2.84
CA ASP A 224 -31.78 6.76 -4.08
C ASP A 224 -31.56 5.57 -5.00
N ARG A 225 -32.58 4.73 -5.16
CA ARG A 225 -32.50 3.48 -5.93
C ARG A 225 -32.13 3.71 -7.41
N ALA A 226 -32.67 4.76 -8.04
CA ALA A 226 -32.42 5.06 -9.45
C ALA A 226 -30.95 5.51 -9.66
N LEU A 227 -30.47 6.38 -8.79
CA LEU A 227 -29.09 6.84 -8.80
C LEU A 227 -28.12 5.69 -8.45
N LEU A 228 -28.45 4.90 -7.42
CA LEU A 228 -27.63 3.76 -6.99
C LEU A 228 -27.45 2.73 -8.10
N LYS A 229 -28.50 2.40 -8.85
CA LYS A 229 -28.41 1.49 -10.00
C LYS A 229 -27.40 1.98 -11.05
N ARG A 230 -27.40 3.28 -11.35
CA ARG A 230 -26.44 3.92 -12.28
C ARG A 230 -25.01 3.88 -11.72
N ILE A 231 -24.88 4.13 -10.43
CA ILE A 231 -23.59 4.08 -9.73
C ILE A 231 -23.02 2.64 -9.75
N PHE A 232 -23.82 1.63 -9.43
CA PHE A 232 -23.38 0.24 -9.45
C PHE A 232 -22.96 -0.24 -10.82
N ALA A 233 -23.66 0.14 -11.88
CA ALA A 233 -23.25 -0.21 -13.25
C ALA A 233 -21.83 0.30 -13.60
N TYR A 234 -21.43 1.42 -13.00
CA TYR A 234 -20.08 1.97 -13.17
C TYR A 234 -19.07 1.38 -12.18
N SER A 235 -19.47 1.16 -10.93
CA SER A 235 -18.54 0.76 -9.86
C SER A 235 -18.19 -0.72 -9.88
N LEU A 236 -19.06 -1.60 -10.41
CA LEU A 236 -18.83 -3.04 -10.39
C LEU A 236 -17.54 -3.49 -11.11
N PRO A 237 -17.20 -2.99 -12.31
CA PRO A 237 -15.92 -3.29 -12.94
C PRO A 237 -14.71 -2.78 -12.12
N LEU A 238 -14.86 -1.62 -11.47
CA LEU A 238 -13.82 -1.06 -10.60
C LEU A 238 -13.61 -1.90 -9.34
N LEU A 239 -14.70 -2.43 -8.77
CA LEU A 239 -14.64 -3.34 -7.64
C LEU A 239 -13.84 -4.60 -7.99
N ILE A 240 -14.14 -5.24 -9.13
CA ILE A 240 -13.43 -6.46 -9.56
C ILE A 240 -11.92 -6.20 -9.69
N GLY A 241 -11.54 -5.10 -10.33
CA GLY A 241 -10.14 -4.70 -10.44
C GLY A 241 -9.49 -4.39 -9.09
N GLY A 242 -10.20 -3.70 -8.20
CA GLY A 242 -9.74 -3.37 -6.85
C GLY A 242 -9.55 -4.61 -5.97
N VAL A 243 -10.50 -5.52 -6.00
CA VAL A 243 -10.44 -6.81 -5.27
C VAL A 243 -9.26 -7.65 -5.76
N ALA A 244 -9.07 -7.77 -7.09
CA ALA A 244 -7.95 -8.53 -7.64
C ALA A 244 -6.60 -7.91 -7.24
N GLY A 245 -6.48 -6.57 -7.29
CA GLY A 245 -5.26 -5.86 -6.89
C GLY A 245 -4.95 -6.06 -5.40
N THR A 246 -5.95 -5.88 -4.54
CA THR A 246 -5.75 -6.06 -3.09
C THR A 246 -5.51 -7.52 -2.73
N ALA A 247 -6.19 -8.47 -3.40
CA ALA A 247 -5.94 -9.89 -3.20
C ALA A 247 -4.46 -10.25 -3.49
N GLY A 248 -3.87 -9.68 -4.55
CA GLY A 248 -2.45 -9.87 -4.86
C GLY A 248 -1.49 -9.36 -3.78
N GLU A 249 -1.90 -8.34 -3.00
CA GLU A 249 -1.08 -7.77 -1.93
C GLU A 249 -1.10 -8.58 -0.62
N PHE A 250 -2.10 -9.44 -0.42
CA PHE A 250 -2.24 -10.15 0.86
C PHE A 250 -2.27 -11.69 0.73
N ILE A 251 -2.39 -12.21 -0.49
CA ILE A 251 -2.54 -13.65 -0.74
C ILE A 251 -1.36 -14.46 -0.18
N ASP A 252 -0.15 -13.93 -0.24
CA ASP A 252 1.06 -14.53 0.34
C ASP A 252 0.89 -14.87 1.83
N ARG A 253 0.29 -13.95 2.60
CA ARG A 253 0.03 -14.11 4.04
C ARG A 253 -1.03 -15.18 4.30
N GLN A 254 -2.10 -15.17 3.52
CA GLN A 254 -3.16 -16.18 3.65
C GLN A 254 -2.64 -17.58 3.26
N MET A 255 -1.79 -17.65 2.24
CA MET A 255 -1.18 -18.91 1.83
C MET A 255 -0.22 -19.46 2.90
N ILE A 256 0.58 -18.65 3.59
CA ILE A 256 1.36 -19.08 4.75
C ILE A 256 0.43 -19.71 5.79
N LYS A 257 -0.64 -19.01 6.15
CA LYS A 257 -1.58 -19.40 7.19
C LYS A 257 -2.28 -20.74 6.92
N TYR A 258 -2.74 -20.95 5.67
CA TYR A 258 -3.59 -22.11 5.34
C TYR A 258 -2.84 -23.29 4.71
N ILE A 259 -1.59 -23.10 4.29
CA ILE A 259 -0.78 -24.18 3.71
C ILE A 259 0.09 -24.86 4.78
N LEU A 260 0.64 -24.06 5.71
CA LEU A 260 1.51 -24.61 6.76
C LEU A 260 0.69 -25.30 7.86
N PRO A 261 1.30 -26.25 8.59
CA PRO A 261 0.70 -26.85 9.78
C PRO A 261 0.33 -25.78 10.82
N GLU A 262 -0.79 -26.00 11.52
CA GLU A 262 -1.38 -25.01 12.45
C GLU A 262 -0.43 -24.58 13.58
N ASP A 263 0.45 -25.47 14.03
CA ASP A 263 1.43 -25.24 15.09
C ASP A 263 2.53 -24.23 14.72
N VAL A 264 2.86 -24.10 13.43
CA VAL A 264 3.92 -23.20 12.95
C VAL A 264 3.39 -22.03 12.11
N ALA A 265 2.20 -22.15 11.52
CA ALA A 265 1.67 -21.21 10.54
C ALA A 265 1.65 -19.76 11.03
N MET A 266 1.19 -19.54 12.28
CA MET A 266 1.09 -18.17 12.84
C MET A 266 2.46 -17.61 13.19
N ALA A 267 3.42 -18.41 13.65
CA ALA A 267 4.78 -17.94 13.91
C ALA A 267 5.48 -17.54 12.60
N GLU A 268 5.41 -18.40 11.58
CA GLU A 268 5.94 -18.11 10.23
C GLU A 268 5.32 -16.85 9.62
N LEU A 269 4.00 -16.65 9.79
CA LEU A 269 3.30 -15.45 9.35
C LEU A 269 3.75 -14.21 10.12
N GLY A 270 4.02 -14.33 11.42
CA GLY A 270 4.54 -13.26 12.27
C GLY A 270 5.91 -12.81 11.80
N VAL A 271 6.83 -13.73 11.60
CA VAL A 271 8.18 -13.46 11.07
C VAL A 271 8.10 -12.80 9.70
N TYR A 272 7.31 -13.37 8.77
CA TYR A 272 7.09 -12.77 7.45
C TYR A 272 6.56 -11.34 7.53
N GLY A 273 5.56 -11.11 8.39
CA GLY A 273 4.97 -9.80 8.62
C GLY A 273 5.99 -8.79 9.14
N ALA A 274 6.81 -9.17 10.12
CA ALA A 274 7.84 -8.31 10.71
C ALA A 274 8.90 -7.89 9.68
N ILE A 275 9.43 -8.83 8.91
CA ILE A 275 10.45 -8.53 7.88
C ILE A 275 9.86 -7.69 6.74
N THR A 276 8.61 -7.95 6.34
CA THR A 276 7.93 -7.12 5.35
C THR A 276 7.81 -5.65 5.79
N LYS A 277 7.71 -5.39 7.11
CA LYS A 277 7.69 -4.01 7.65
C LYS A 277 9.04 -3.31 7.53
N ILE A 278 10.16 -4.03 7.57
CA ILE A 278 11.48 -3.43 7.28
C ILE A 278 11.54 -2.96 5.82
N ALA A 279 11.03 -3.77 4.90
CA ALA A 279 11.03 -3.45 3.47
C ALA A 279 10.08 -2.29 3.09
N VAL A 280 9.31 -1.74 4.03
CA VAL A 280 8.36 -0.65 3.79
C VAL A 280 9.03 0.63 3.26
N VAL A 281 10.28 0.87 3.57
CA VAL A 281 11.05 2.02 3.05
C VAL A 281 11.00 2.05 1.52
N MET A 282 11.16 0.88 0.88
CA MET A 282 11.05 0.75 -0.58
C MET A 282 9.62 1.04 -1.06
N THR A 283 8.62 0.55 -0.34
CA THR A 283 7.21 0.81 -0.66
C THR A 283 6.87 2.30 -0.56
N LEU A 284 7.37 2.99 0.46
CA LEU A 284 7.21 4.43 0.62
C LEU A 284 7.88 5.21 -0.52
N PHE A 285 9.09 4.80 -0.94
CA PHE A 285 9.77 5.39 -2.09
C PHE A 285 8.94 5.21 -3.37
N THR A 286 8.45 4.01 -3.64
CA THR A 286 7.58 3.73 -4.80
C THR A 286 6.30 4.57 -4.76
N GLN A 287 5.72 4.79 -3.58
CA GLN A 287 4.56 5.67 -3.43
C GLN A 287 4.88 7.14 -3.67
N MET A 288 6.02 7.64 -3.15
CA MET A 288 6.49 8.99 -3.46
C MET A 288 6.69 9.20 -4.96
N TYR A 289 7.32 8.22 -5.62
CA TYR A 289 7.47 8.22 -7.07
C TYR A 289 6.10 8.24 -7.77
N ARG A 290 5.16 7.41 -7.35
CA ARG A 290 3.80 7.38 -7.90
C ARG A 290 3.10 8.74 -7.78
N PHE A 291 3.15 9.40 -6.62
CA PHE A 291 2.53 10.71 -6.40
C PHE A 291 3.14 11.80 -7.27
N ALA A 292 4.44 11.72 -7.57
CA ALA A 292 5.11 12.66 -8.47
C ALA A 292 4.87 12.34 -9.95
N ALA A 293 5.01 11.08 -10.33
CA ALA A 293 4.98 10.62 -11.72
C ALA A 293 3.56 10.61 -12.31
N GLU A 294 2.56 10.19 -11.53
CA GLU A 294 1.19 10.03 -12.04
C GLU A 294 0.59 11.35 -12.54
N PRO A 295 0.58 12.47 -11.78
CA PRO A 295 0.10 13.76 -12.29
C PRO A 295 0.93 14.29 -13.46
N PHE A 296 2.27 14.12 -13.39
CA PHE A 296 3.17 14.56 -14.47
C PHE A 296 2.83 13.86 -15.78
N PHE A 297 2.71 12.54 -15.78
CA PHE A 297 2.40 11.79 -16.99
C PHE A 297 0.96 12.03 -17.48
N LEU A 298 -0.03 12.08 -16.57
CA LEU A 298 -1.42 12.37 -16.94
C LEU A 298 -1.58 13.73 -17.65
N SER A 299 -0.87 14.76 -17.18
CA SER A 299 -0.92 16.10 -17.80
C SER A 299 -0.16 16.20 -19.12
N ASN A 300 0.77 15.28 -19.39
CA ASN A 300 1.64 15.29 -20.56
C ASN A 300 1.38 14.13 -21.55
N PHE A 301 0.30 13.37 -21.39
CA PHE A 301 0.01 12.20 -22.25
C PHE A 301 -0.04 12.50 -23.75
N ARG A 302 -0.45 13.71 -24.15
CA ARG A 302 -0.55 14.10 -25.56
C ARG A 302 0.76 14.61 -26.17
N LYS A 303 1.78 14.87 -25.36
CA LYS A 303 3.07 15.38 -25.85
C LYS A 303 3.91 14.24 -26.44
N GLU A 304 4.62 14.53 -27.52
CA GLU A 304 5.55 13.57 -28.16
C GLU A 304 6.65 13.12 -27.20
N GLU A 305 7.11 14.01 -26.32
CA GLU A 305 8.13 13.75 -25.28
C GLU A 305 7.71 12.75 -24.20
N PHE A 306 6.43 12.34 -24.16
CA PHE A 306 5.94 11.37 -23.16
C PHE A 306 6.74 10.07 -23.18
N VAL A 307 7.00 9.53 -24.35
CA VAL A 307 7.65 8.21 -24.53
C VAL A 307 9.06 8.23 -23.98
N GLU A 308 9.83 9.27 -24.33
CA GLU A 308 11.21 9.45 -23.85
C GLU A 308 11.26 9.74 -22.34
N SER A 309 10.35 10.60 -21.87
CA SER A 309 10.24 10.94 -20.46
C SER A 309 9.88 9.72 -19.61
N ASN A 310 8.97 8.85 -20.10
CA ASN A 310 8.59 7.62 -19.42
C ASN A 310 9.76 6.61 -19.37
N ALA A 311 10.51 6.48 -20.47
CA ALA A 311 11.69 5.63 -20.52
C ALA A 311 12.79 6.12 -19.57
N ALA A 312 13.05 7.44 -19.54
CA ALA A 312 14.01 8.03 -18.61
C ALA A 312 13.56 7.89 -17.15
N ALA A 313 12.27 8.07 -16.86
CA ALA A 313 11.72 7.92 -15.51
C ALA A 313 11.91 6.49 -14.98
N LEU A 314 11.69 5.46 -15.80
CA LEU A 314 11.94 4.07 -15.42
C LEU A 314 13.42 3.84 -15.07
N LYS A 315 14.33 4.33 -15.89
CA LYS A 315 15.78 4.20 -15.65
C LYS A 315 16.19 4.82 -14.31
N TYR A 316 15.77 6.06 -14.05
CA TYR A 316 16.11 6.74 -12.79
C TYR A 316 15.41 6.12 -11.58
N PHE A 317 14.19 5.64 -11.76
CA PHE A 317 13.48 4.89 -10.73
C PHE A 317 14.26 3.63 -10.32
N VAL A 318 14.68 2.81 -11.30
CA VAL A 318 15.44 1.59 -11.01
C VAL A 318 16.80 1.92 -10.39
N MET A 319 17.51 2.94 -10.89
CA MET A 319 18.78 3.39 -10.31
C MET A 319 18.61 3.75 -8.82
N ALA A 320 17.62 4.55 -8.48
CA ALA A 320 17.37 4.96 -7.10
C ALA A 320 16.87 3.79 -6.23
N SER A 321 15.98 2.95 -6.76
CA SER A 321 15.47 1.75 -6.06
C SER A 321 16.58 0.76 -5.75
N MET A 322 17.54 0.55 -6.67
CA MET A 322 18.69 -0.32 -6.44
C MET A 322 19.66 0.26 -5.41
N ALA A 323 19.79 1.59 -5.31
CA ALA A 323 20.56 2.23 -4.22
C ALA A 323 19.88 1.97 -2.86
N ILE A 324 18.56 2.10 -2.78
CA ILE A 324 17.79 1.81 -1.54
C ILE A 324 17.88 0.32 -1.21
N PHE A 325 17.69 -0.57 -2.21
CA PHE A 325 17.87 -2.01 -2.05
C PHE A 325 19.22 -2.33 -1.42
N LEU A 326 20.30 -1.83 -2.03
CA LEU A 326 21.65 -2.08 -1.59
C LEU A 326 21.89 -1.50 -0.18
N GLY A 327 21.43 -0.28 0.09
CA GLY A 327 21.53 0.35 1.41
C GLY A 327 20.87 -0.46 2.52
N ILE A 328 19.66 -0.97 2.28
CA ILE A 328 18.93 -1.78 3.27
C ILE A 328 19.52 -3.18 3.38
N ALA A 329 19.85 -3.82 2.26
CA ALA A 329 20.39 -5.18 2.26
C ALA A 329 21.79 -5.27 2.88
N LEU A 330 22.68 -4.33 2.59
CA LEU A 330 24.03 -4.29 3.17
C LEU A 330 24.04 -3.90 4.67
N LEU A 331 23.06 -3.08 5.08
CA LEU A 331 22.93 -2.64 6.47
C LEU A 331 21.80 -3.42 7.20
N ARG A 332 21.49 -4.64 6.74
CA ARG A 332 20.38 -5.45 7.24
C ARG A 332 20.39 -5.64 8.76
N ASP A 333 21.57 -5.76 9.38
CA ASP A 333 21.66 -5.92 10.84
C ASP A 333 21.21 -4.67 11.59
N PHE A 334 21.50 -3.49 11.04
CA PHE A 334 20.98 -2.23 11.59
C PHE A 334 19.45 -2.18 11.47
N PHE A 335 18.91 -2.54 10.31
CA PHE A 335 17.47 -2.59 10.11
C PHE A 335 16.80 -3.72 10.91
N ALA A 336 17.50 -4.81 11.20
CA ALA A 336 17.03 -5.89 12.07
C ALA A 336 16.76 -5.42 13.51
N LEU A 337 17.36 -4.30 13.96
CA LEU A 337 17.07 -3.72 15.27
C LEU A 337 15.65 -3.16 15.37
N ILE A 338 14.97 -2.93 14.24
CA ILE A 338 13.58 -2.47 14.20
C ILE A 338 12.63 -3.58 14.67
N VAL A 339 13.03 -4.85 14.57
CA VAL A 339 12.22 -6.00 14.97
C VAL A 339 12.82 -6.73 16.17
N GLY A 340 11.96 -7.37 16.96
CA GLY A 340 12.35 -8.19 18.10
C GLY A 340 13.34 -9.29 17.72
N ARG A 341 14.12 -9.76 18.70
CA ARG A 341 15.21 -10.74 18.47
C ARG A 341 14.73 -12.01 17.78
N ASP A 342 13.59 -12.54 18.22
CA ASP A 342 13.04 -13.79 17.71
C ASP A 342 12.61 -13.71 16.23
N PHE A 343 12.23 -12.51 15.77
CA PHE A 343 11.84 -12.27 14.37
C PHE A 343 13.01 -12.12 13.40
N ARG A 344 14.25 -12.00 13.93
CA ARG A 344 15.45 -11.77 13.09
C ARG A 344 15.89 -13.00 12.31
N GLU A 345 15.41 -14.19 12.66
CA GLU A 345 15.64 -15.40 11.87
C GLU A 345 15.17 -15.26 10.42
N GLY A 346 14.14 -14.45 10.17
CA GLY A 346 13.65 -14.16 8.82
C GLY A 346 14.41 -13.07 8.06
N ILE A 347 15.48 -12.48 8.62
CA ILE A 347 16.14 -11.32 8.02
C ILE A 347 16.71 -11.58 6.61
N ASP A 348 17.08 -12.82 6.33
CA ASP A 348 17.60 -13.22 5.02
C ASP A 348 16.54 -13.23 3.91
N MET A 349 15.24 -13.14 4.25
CA MET A 349 14.17 -12.87 3.27
C MET A 349 14.15 -11.42 2.79
N LEU A 350 14.75 -10.49 3.54
CA LEU A 350 14.66 -9.06 3.28
C LEU A 350 15.09 -8.66 1.87
N PRO A 351 16.22 -9.17 1.31
CA PRO A 351 16.60 -8.86 -0.07
C PRO A 351 15.57 -9.34 -1.10
N ILE A 352 14.91 -10.48 -0.87
CA ILE A 352 13.89 -11.03 -1.77
C ILE A 352 12.67 -10.10 -1.78
N ILE A 353 12.22 -9.68 -0.60
CA ILE A 353 11.07 -8.78 -0.44
C ILE A 353 11.37 -7.39 -1.02
N LEU A 354 12.58 -6.86 -0.79
CA LEU A 354 13.02 -5.60 -1.41
C LEU A 354 13.03 -5.70 -2.93
N GLY A 355 13.55 -6.80 -3.48
CA GLY A 355 13.54 -7.07 -4.93
C GLY A 355 12.12 -7.11 -5.50
N SER A 356 11.18 -7.76 -4.82
CA SER A 356 9.76 -7.76 -5.24
C SER A 356 9.18 -6.35 -5.24
N ASN A 357 9.48 -5.52 -4.23
CA ASN A 357 9.01 -4.14 -4.16
C ASN A 357 9.62 -3.25 -5.27
N VAL A 358 10.86 -3.51 -5.70
CA VAL A 358 11.46 -2.85 -6.89
C VAL A 358 10.67 -3.22 -8.14
N LEU A 359 10.38 -4.52 -8.34
CA LEU A 359 9.61 -4.98 -9.49
C LEU A 359 8.19 -4.39 -9.51
N ALA A 360 7.52 -4.28 -8.36
CA ALA A 360 6.23 -3.60 -8.25
C ALA A 360 6.29 -2.14 -8.72
N GLY A 361 7.37 -1.42 -8.39
CA GLY A 361 7.59 -0.06 -8.87
C GLY A 361 7.92 0.02 -10.38
N VAL A 362 8.64 -0.96 -10.91
CA VAL A 362 8.86 -1.10 -12.36
C VAL A 362 7.53 -1.34 -13.08
N TRP A 363 6.69 -2.24 -12.57
CA TRP A 363 5.35 -2.46 -13.14
C TRP A 363 4.49 -1.19 -13.10
N LEU A 364 4.54 -0.42 -12.03
CA LEU A 364 3.85 0.87 -11.93
C LEU A 364 4.23 1.80 -13.09
N ASN A 365 5.52 1.94 -13.40
CA ASN A 365 5.98 2.77 -14.51
C ASN A 365 5.51 2.21 -15.87
N LEU A 366 5.64 0.89 -16.06
CA LEU A 366 5.15 0.22 -17.26
C LEU A 366 3.64 0.37 -17.46
N SER A 367 2.87 0.64 -16.40
CA SER A 367 1.41 0.79 -16.48
C SER A 367 0.94 2.13 -17.06
N PHE A 368 1.80 3.15 -17.17
CA PHE A 368 1.38 4.48 -17.65
C PHE A 368 0.87 4.48 -19.09
N TRP A 369 1.39 3.62 -19.97
CA TRP A 369 0.90 3.56 -21.34
C TRP A 369 -0.53 3.02 -21.45
N TYR A 370 -0.97 2.13 -20.55
CA TYR A 370 -2.37 1.65 -20.53
C TYR A 370 -3.35 2.79 -20.29
N LYS A 371 -2.96 3.71 -19.40
CA LYS A 371 -3.75 4.89 -19.06
C LYS A 371 -3.77 5.89 -20.20
N ARG A 372 -2.61 6.07 -20.89
CA ARG A 372 -2.50 6.94 -22.07
C ARG A 372 -3.39 6.49 -23.21
N GLU A 373 -3.36 5.20 -23.52
CA GLU A 373 -4.10 4.60 -24.64
C GLU A 373 -5.55 4.21 -24.28
N GLU A 374 -6.01 4.62 -23.07
CA GLU A 374 -7.34 4.28 -22.52
C GLU A 374 -7.62 2.77 -22.48
N ARG A 375 -6.55 1.95 -22.45
CA ARG A 375 -6.61 0.48 -22.47
C ARG A 375 -6.43 -0.11 -21.07
N THR A 376 -7.10 0.44 -20.06
CA THR A 376 -6.99 0.05 -18.64
C THR A 376 -7.29 -1.42 -18.37
N ARG A 377 -7.99 -2.13 -19.29
CA ARG A 377 -8.21 -3.58 -19.21
C ARG A 377 -6.91 -4.38 -19.12
N TYR A 378 -5.82 -3.89 -19.71
CA TYR A 378 -4.53 -4.58 -19.61
C TYR A 378 -3.97 -4.56 -18.20
N ALA A 379 -4.20 -3.49 -17.42
CA ALA A 379 -3.83 -3.48 -16.01
C ALA A 379 -4.52 -4.62 -15.25
N VAL A 380 -5.82 -4.85 -15.52
CA VAL A 380 -6.59 -5.94 -14.90
C VAL A 380 -6.02 -7.30 -15.30
N TYR A 381 -5.72 -7.53 -16.58
CA TYR A 381 -5.13 -8.79 -17.05
C TYR A 381 -3.77 -9.07 -16.38
N VAL A 382 -2.90 -8.07 -16.33
CA VAL A 382 -1.57 -8.20 -15.70
C VAL A 382 -1.71 -8.52 -14.20
N THR A 383 -2.64 -7.85 -13.50
CA THR A 383 -2.91 -8.13 -12.07
C THR A 383 -3.41 -9.57 -11.86
N PHE A 384 -4.30 -10.07 -12.72
CA PHE A 384 -4.75 -11.47 -12.63
C PHE A 384 -3.62 -12.47 -12.91
N VAL A 385 -2.71 -12.17 -13.84
CA VAL A 385 -1.52 -13.00 -14.06
C VAL A 385 -0.65 -13.01 -12.81
N GLY A 386 -0.40 -11.86 -12.20
CA GLY A 386 0.34 -11.78 -10.94
C GLY A 386 -0.29 -12.62 -9.84
N LEU A 387 -1.61 -12.48 -9.64
CA LEU A 387 -2.35 -13.24 -8.64
C LEU A 387 -2.27 -14.75 -8.90
N ALA A 388 -2.45 -15.19 -10.15
CA ALA A 388 -2.36 -16.60 -10.51
C ALA A 388 -0.96 -17.16 -10.26
N VAL A 389 0.09 -16.43 -10.64
CA VAL A 389 1.48 -16.82 -10.37
C VAL A 389 1.75 -16.86 -8.86
N ALA A 390 1.28 -15.86 -8.09
CA ALA A 390 1.42 -15.85 -6.64
C ALA A 390 0.82 -17.12 -6.01
N VAL A 391 -0.42 -17.47 -6.37
CA VAL A 391 -1.11 -18.65 -5.84
C VAL A 391 -0.34 -19.92 -6.22
N VAL A 392 0.00 -20.11 -7.48
CA VAL A 392 0.72 -21.33 -7.94
C VAL A 392 2.08 -21.45 -7.25
N MET A 393 2.85 -20.36 -7.18
CA MET A 393 4.17 -20.38 -6.55
C MET A 393 4.08 -20.58 -5.04
N CYS A 394 3.08 -20.00 -4.36
CA CYS A 394 2.84 -20.27 -2.94
C CYS A 394 2.53 -21.77 -2.71
N LEU A 395 1.64 -22.37 -3.49
CA LEU A 395 1.31 -23.80 -3.38
C LEU A 395 2.53 -24.70 -3.58
N LEU A 396 3.49 -24.29 -4.40
CA LEU A 396 4.71 -25.07 -4.68
C LEU A 396 5.82 -24.84 -3.64
N LEU A 397 6.00 -23.59 -3.20
CA LEU A 397 7.17 -23.19 -2.40
C LEU A 397 6.88 -23.12 -0.91
N VAL A 398 5.69 -22.67 -0.47
CA VAL A 398 5.38 -22.52 0.96
C VAL A 398 5.46 -23.86 1.71
N PRO A 399 4.96 -25.00 1.19
CA PRO A 399 5.07 -26.28 1.89
C PRO A 399 6.51 -26.74 2.15
N ARG A 400 7.47 -26.23 1.35
CA ARG A 400 8.89 -26.66 1.41
C ARG A 400 9.79 -25.64 2.11
N MET A 401 9.44 -24.36 2.05
CA MET A 401 10.31 -23.26 2.43
C MET A 401 9.65 -22.29 3.43
N GLY A 402 8.44 -22.59 3.91
CA GLY A 402 7.72 -21.73 4.86
C GLY A 402 7.54 -20.29 4.31
N ASN A 403 7.83 -19.32 5.16
CA ASN A 403 7.77 -17.89 4.85
C ASN A 403 8.75 -17.47 3.73
N TYR A 404 9.90 -18.11 3.58
CA TYR A 404 10.79 -17.90 2.42
C TYR A 404 10.13 -18.27 1.10
N GLY A 405 9.32 -19.34 1.10
CA GLY A 405 8.53 -19.74 -0.07
C GLY A 405 7.55 -18.66 -0.49
N ALA A 406 6.90 -18.01 0.47
CA ALA A 406 5.99 -16.89 0.20
C ALA A 406 6.73 -15.64 -0.34
N ALA A 407 7.92 -15.34 0.18
CA ALA A 407 8.75 -14.25 -0.33
C ALA A 407 9.16 -14.48 -1.79
N TRP A 408 9.58 -15.67 -2.15
CA TRP A 408 9.90 -16.03 -3.54
C TRP A 408 8.67 -16.08 -4.44
N ALA A 409 7.52 -16.53 -3.93
CA ALA A 409 6.26 -16.52 -4.68
C ALA A 409 5.84 -15.09 -5.04
N ARG A 410 5.96 -14.16 -4.08
CA ARG A 410 5.73 -12.73 -4.31
C ARG A 410 6.69 -12.17 -5.35
N PHE A 411 7.98 -12.45 -5.24
CA PHE A 411 8.98 -12.01 -6.23
C PHE A 411 8.65 -12.54 -7.63
N ALA A 412 8.30 -13.82 -7.77
CA ALA A 412 7.91 -14.42 -9.03
C ALA A 412 6.65 -13.80 -9.63
N ALA A 413 5.65 -13.49 -8.80
CA ALA A 413 4.43 -12.80 -9.22
C ALA A 413 4.72 -11.41 -9.79
N GLU A 414 5.50 -10.60 -9.09
CA GLU A 414 5.88 -9.27 -9.56
C GLU A 414 6.75 -9.35 -10.83
N ALA A 415 7.67 -10.31 -10.90
CA ALA A 415 8.47 -10.54 -12.12
C ALA A 415 7.61 -10.93 -13.31
N ALA A 416 6.59 -11.77 -13.12
CA ALA A 416 5.64 -12.14 -14.16
C ALA A 416 4.82 -10.92 -14.62
N MET A 417 4.35 -10.09 -13.69
CA MET A 417 3.62 -8.84 -14.00
C MET A 417 4.49 -7.88 -14.83
N VAL A 418 5.75 -7.71 -14.45
CA VAL A 418 6.71 -6.89 -15.21
C VAL A 418 6.94 -7.48 -16.61
N GLY A 419 7.17 -8.79 -16.73
CA GLY A 419 7.41 -9.47 -17.99
C GLY A 419 6.25 -9.34 -18.96
N VAL A 420 5.02 -9.62 -18.50
CA VAL A 420 3.81 -9.50 -19.32
C VAL A 420 3.55 -8.04 -19.68
N SER A 421 3.70 -7.10 -18.73
CA SER A 421 3.51 -5.68 -18.99
C SER A 421 4.50 -5.14 -20.02
N TYR A 422 5.77 -5.55 -19.92
CA TYR A 422 6.80 -5.20 -20.90
C TYR A 422 6.52 -5.80 -22.29
N TYR A 423 6.09 -7.08 -22.37
CA TYR A 423 5.68 -7.71 -23.63
C TYR A 423 4.53 -6.96 -24.30
N LEU A 424 3.51 -6.59 -23.52
CA LEU A 424 2.37 -5.81 -24.03
C LEU A 424 2.81 -4.40 -24.48
N ASN A 425 3.72 -3.76 -23.74
CA ASN A 425 4.28 -2.48 -24.12
C ASN A 425 5.00 -2.56 -25.47
N ARG A 426 5.89 -3.54 -25.66
CA ARG A 426 6.60 -3.73 -26.94
C ARG A 426 5.67 -3.95 -28.12
N ARG A 427 4.54 -4.62 -27.88
CA ARG A 427 3.58 -4.97 -28.96
C ARG A 427 2.64 -3.83 -29.30
N TYR A 428 2.18 -3.07 -28.32
CA TYR A 428 1.09 -2.11 -28.52
C TYR A 428 1.50 -0.65 -28.38
N PHE A 429 2.58 -0.38 -27.67
CA PHE A 429 3.09 0.97 -27.41
C PHE A 429 4.61 0.95 -27.21
N PRO A 430 5.41 0.70 -28.28
CA PRO A 430 6.86 0.54 -28.13
C PRO A 430 7.50 1.76 -27.49
N THR A 431 8.00 1.60 -26.27
CA THR A 431 8.74 2.62 -25.53
C THR A 431 10.23 2.26 -25.55
N PRO A 432 11.15 3.19 -25.90
CA PRO A 432 12.59 2.93 -26.01
C PRO A 432 13.26 2.91 -24.64
N TYR A 433 12.93 1.92 -23.80
CA TYR A 433 13.57 1.74 -22.50
C TYR A 433 15.07 1.41 -22.68
N ASP A 434 15.92 2.10 -21.94
CA ASP A 434 17.37 1.83 -21.92
C ASP A 434 17.66 0.61 -21.02
N LEU A 435 17.29 -0.56 -21.53
CA LEU A 435 17.45 -1.83 -20.82
C LEU A 435 18.92 -2.12 -20.49
N GLY A 436 19.86 -1.67 -21.34
CA GLY A 436 21.28 -1.85 -21.09
C GLY A 436 21.74 -1.14 -19.83
N ARG A 437 21.33 0.11 -19.63
CA ARG A 437 21.65 0.85 -18.40
C ARG A 437 20.89 0.33 -17.19
N ILE A 438 19.63 -0.01 -17.36
CA ILE A 438 18.82 -0.63 -16.28
C ILE A 438 19.51 -1.91 -15.82
N ALA A 439 19.91 -2.79 -16.73
CA ALA A 439 20.62 -4.02 -16.41
C ALA A 439 21.97 -3.76 -15.70
N GLN A 440 22.72 -2.71 -16.11
CA GLN A 440 23.96 -2.33 -15.45
C GLN A 440 23.75 -1.93 -13.98
N TYR A 441 22.72 -1.11 -13.68
CA TYR A 441 22.41 -0.73 -12.30
C TYR A 441 21.99 -1.92 -11.45
N VAL A 442 21.15 -2.81 -12.00
CA VAL A 442 20.73 -4.03 -11.31
C VAL A 442 21.90 -4.97 -11.08
N ALA A 443 22.69 -5.26 -12.14
CA ALA A 443 23.83 -6.16 -12.05
C ALA A 443 24.91 -5.64 -11.08
N LEU A 444 25.20 -4.33 -11.10
CA LEU A 444 26.14 -3.72 -10.17
C LEU A 444 25.66 -3.84 -8.73
N ALA A 445 24.38 -3.50 -8.45
CA ALA A 445 23.84 -3.59 -7.10
C ALA A 445 23.85 -5.04 -6.57
N LEU A 446 23.39 -6.00 -7.37
CA LEU A 446 23.42 -7.42 -7.00
C LEU A 446 24.85 -7.94 -6.86
N GLY A 447 25.77 -7.55 -7.76
CA GLY A 447 27.18 -7.91 -7.67
C GLY A 447 27.82 -7.40 -6.37
N LEU A 448 27.59 -6.14 -6.00
CA LEU A 448 28.09 -5.58 -4.75
C LEU A 448 27.46 -6.23 -3.51
N TYR A 449 26.19 -6.59 -3.57
CA TYR A 449 25.53 -7.35 -2.52
C TYR A 449 26.19 -8.73 -2.33
N PHE A 450 26.40 -9.50 -3.40
CA PHE A 450 27.08 -10.79 -3.31
C PHE A 450 28.54 -10.67 -2.87
N VAL A 451 29.27 -9.64 -3.31
CA VAL A 451 30.62 -9.36 -2.82
C VAL A 451 30.62 -9.15 -1.31
N SER A 452 29.66 -8.38 -0.77
CA SER A 452 29.51 -8.21 0.67
C SER A 452 29.26 -9.54 1.39
N GLU A 453 28.31 -10.35 0.90
CA GLU A 453 27.98 -11.66 1.51
C GLU A 453 29.21 -12.59 1.53
N MET A 454 30.00 -12.61 0.46
CA MET A 454 31.17 -13.49 0.35
C MET A 454 32.38 -13.00 1.15
N THR A 455 32.51 -11.68 1.40
CA THR A 455 33.70 -11.11 2.05
C THR A 455 33.51 -10.83 3.53
N VAL A 456 32.37 -10.24 3.90
CA VAL A 456 32.11 -9.78 5.27
C VAL A 456 30.79 -10.25 5.84
N GLY A 457 29.97 -10.96 5.06
CA GLY A 457 28.63 -11.40 5.49
C GLY A 457 28.65 -12.26 6.76
N GLN A 458 29.70 -13.08 6.97
CA GLN A 458 29.89 -13.95 8.13
C GLN A 458 30.94 -13.40 9.12
N SER A 459 31.40 -12.16 8.95
CA SER A 459 32.40 -11.58 9.84
C SER A 459 31.79 -11.13 11.16
N ASP A 460 32.35 -11.55 12.29
CA ASP A 460 31.97 -11.10 13.62
C ASP A 460 32.43 -9.66 13.91
N ASN A 461 33.34 -9.13 13.11
CA ASN A 461 33.83 -7.76 13.26
C ASN A 461 32.83 -6.77 12.64
N ILE A 462 31.98 -6.22 13.49
CA ILE A 462 30.93 -5.27 13.11
C ILE A 462 31.51 -4.03 12.40
N VAL A 463 32.62 -3.49 12.88
CA VAL A 463 33.26 -2.28 12.31
C VAL A 463 33.74 -2.56 10.90
N LEU A 464 34.42 -3.70 10.67
CA LEU A 464 34.87 -4.11 9.35
C LEU A 464 33.67 -4.30 8.40
N ARG A 465 32.62 -4.99 8.85
CA ARG A 465 31.42 -5.24 8.06
C ARG A 465 30.73 -3.95 7.63
N TYR A 466 30.46 -3.03 8.55
CA TYR A 466 29.85 -1.74 8.21
C TYR A 466 30.80 -0.87 7.34
N GLY A 467 32.10 -0.87 7.61
CA GLY A 467 33.08 -0.12 6.82
C GLY A 467 33.08 -0.57 5.35
N VAL A 468 33.16 -1.88 5.10
CA VAL A 468 33.09 -2.46 3.75
C VAL A 468 31.76 -2.15 3.09
N ASN A 469 30.64 -2.37 3.78
CA ASN A 469 29.30 -2.18 3.24
C ASN A 469 29.02 -0.72 2.87
N ILE A 470 29.45 0.24 3.67
CA ILE A 470 29.36 1.68 3.34
C ILE A 470 30.26 1.99 2.13
N GLY A 471 31.47 1.39 2.05
CA GLY A 471 32.34 1.52 0.90
C GLY A 471 31.69 1.00 -0.39
N LEU A 472 31.06 -0.18 -0.36
CA LEU A 472 30.34 -0.75 -1.50
C LEU A 472 29.15 0.12 -1.92
N LEU A 473 28.41 0.68 -0.96
CA LEU A 473 27.34 1.63 -1.25
C LEU A 473 27.86 2.91 -1.91
N ALA A 474 29.00 3.42 -1.44
CA ALA A 474 29.67 4.57 -2.05
C ALA A 474 30.15 4.28 -3.49
N VAL A 475 30.61 3.07 -3.77
CA VAL A 475 30.97 2.62 -5.14
C VAL A 475 29.75 2.68 -6.06
N TYR A 476 28.60 2.14 -5.61
CA TYR A 476 27.35 2.22 -6.39
C TYR A 476 26.93 3.66 -6.66
N GLY A 477 26.89 4.49 -5.62
CA GLY A 477 26.53 5.91 -5.74
C GLY A 477 27.45 6.69 -6.66
N SER A 478 28.77 6.48 -6.54
CA SER A 478 29.78 7.12 -7.38
C SER A 478 29.65 6.71 -8.85
N TYR A 479 29.40 5.42 -9.11
CA TYR A 479 29.15 4.93 -10.46
C TYR A 479 27.89 5.56 -11.07
N ALA A 480 26.78 5.62 -10.32
CA ALA A 480 25.54 6.22 -10.77
C ALA A 480 25.70 7.72 -11.10
N ILE A 481 26.36 8.48 -10.23
CA ILE A 481 26.64 9.91 -10.42
C ILE A 481 27.55 10.15 -11.64
N TRP A 482 28.62 9.37 -11.76
CA TRP A 482 29.53 9.46 -12.89
C TRP A 482 28.87 9.11 -14.21
N ARG A 483 28.13 8.01 -14.24
CA ARG A 483 27.49 7.48 -15.46
C ARG A 483 26.40 8.39 -16.01
N GLU A 484 25.63 9.03 -15.15
CA GLU A 484 24.57 9.97 -15.57
C GLU A 484 25.09 11.39 -15.80
N GLY A 485 26.39 11.63 -15.60
CA GLY A 485 27.03 12.92 -15.84
C GLY A 485 26.45 14.05 -14.96
N VAL A 486 25.98 13.73 -13.76
CA VAL A 486 25.37 14.69 -12.84
C VAL A 486 26.30 15.85 -12.53
N ILE A 487 27.59 15.56 -12.29
CA ILE A 487 28.63 16.57 -11.99
C ILE A 487 28.80 17.53 -13.18
N THR A 488 28.80 16.99 -14.41
CA THR A 488 28.98 17.80 -15.63
C THR A 488 27.75 18.71 -15.88
N ARG A 489 26.55 18.21 -15.60
CA ARG A 489 25.30 19.00 -15.70
C ARG A 489 25.24 20.11 -14.64
N LEU A 490 25.60 19.81 -13.39
CA LEU A 490 25.64 20.78 -12.30
C LEU A 490 26.69 21.90 -12.58
N LYS A 491 27.84 21.53 -13.12
CA LYS A 491 28.85 22.52 -13.54
C LYS A 491 28.34 23.43 -14.66
N LYS A 492 27.62 22.86 -15.67
CA LYS A 492 27.01 23.66 -16.75
C LYS A 492 25.92 24.61 -16.22
N GLN A 493 25.10 24.17 -15.28
CA GLN A 493 24.06 25.02 -14.68
C GLN A 493 24.62 26.15 -13.81
N LYS A 494 25.77 25.94 -13.12
CA LYS A 494 26.44 26.99 -12.34
C LYS A 494 27.12 28.03 -13.24
N ILE A 495 27.54 27.66 -14.46
CA ILE A 495 28.14 28.58 -15.43
C ILE A 495 27.09 29.47 -16.13
N ILE A 496 25.79 29.05 -16.12
CA ILE A 496 24.69 29.76 -16.80
C ILE A 496 23.91 30.70 -15.83
N LYS A 497 24.23 30.70 -14.53
CA LYS A 497 23.72 31.72 -13.59
C LYS A 497 24.81 32.76 -13.36
N PRO A 498 24.65 34.01 -13.94
CA PRO A 498 25.51 35.14 -13.56
C PRO A 498 25.25 35.55 -12.11
#